data_3484c609d0298b93d4cde219078b6708
#
_entry.id   3484c609d0298b93d4cde219078b6708
#
_cell.length_a   1.000
_cell.length_b   1.000
_cell.length_c   1.000
_cell.angle_alpha   90.00
_cell.angle_beta   90.00
_cell.angle_gamma   90.00
#
_symmetry.space_group_name_H-M   'P 1'
#
loop_
_entity.id
_entity.type
_entity.pdbx_description
1 polymer ?
#
loop_
_entity_poly.entity_id
_entity_poly.type
_entity_poly.pdbx_seq_one_letter_code
_entity_poly.pdbx_strand_id
1 'polypeptide(L)' 'MIYEKIKHLAAAEGISIASLEKKLNIGNGTIRKWNEASPTFENILKVAKYFDVSMDYFAEWEEK' A
#
# COMPACT_ATOMS: atom_id res chain seq x y z
N MET A 1 -9.11 4.05 3.90
CA MET A 1 -7.72 4.29 4.30
C MET A 1 -6.77 3.50 3.42
N ILE A 2 -5.64 4.06 3.14
CA ILE A 2 -4.68 3.42 2.24
C ILE A 2 -4.21 2.08 2.77
N TYR A 3 -3.93 2.01 4.07
CA TYR A 3 -3.47 0.75 4.66
C TYR A 3 -4.48 -0.36 4.46
N GLU A 4 -5.75 -0.06 4.63
CA GLU A 4 -6.79 -1.07 4.49
C GLU A 4 -6.89 -1.58 3.05
N LYS A 5 -6.74 -0.67 2.10
CA LYS A 5 -6.78 -1.06 0.70
C LYS A 5 -5.61 -1.98 0.36
N ILE A 6 -4.43 -1.67 0.90
CA ILE A 6 -3.26 -2.51 0.67
C ILE A 6 -3.44 -3.87 1.32
N LYS A 7 -3.98 -3.89 2.52
CA LYS A 7 -4.27 -5.14 3.21
C LYS A 7 -5.18 -6.02 2.37
N HIS A 8 -6.19 -5.39 1.80
CA HIS A 8 -7.16 -6.09 0.98
C HIS A 8 -6.49 -6.71 -0.25
N LEU A 9 -5.65 -5.93 -0.91
CA LEU A 9 -4.94 -6.43 -2.09
C LEU A 9 -3.98 -7.55 -1.72
N ALA A 10 -3.28 -7.40 -0.62
CA ALA A 10 -2.33 -8.42 -0.18
C ALA A 10 -3.05 -9.72 0.14
N ALA A 11 -4.20 -9.61 0.80
CA ALA A 11 -4.97 -10.80 1.13
C ALA A 11 -5.43 -11.52 -0.14
N ALA A 12 -5.84 -10.75 -1.14
CA ALA A 12 -6.28 -11.33 -2.39
C ALA A 12 -5.14 -12.07 -3.10
N GLU A 13 -3.91 -11.58 -2.90
CA GLU A 13 -2.74 -12.22 -3.50
C GLU A 13 -2.19 -13.33 -2.61
N GLY A 14 -2.71 -13.47 -1.42
CA GLY A 14 -2.23 -14.51 -0.52
C GLY A 14 -0.90 -14.21 0.14
N ILE A 15 -0.56 -12.93 0.30
CA ILE A 15 0.69 -12.56 0.94
C ILE A 15 0.42 -11.68 2.15
N SER A 16 1.38 -11.68 3.08
CA SER A 16 1.26 -10.85 4.26
C SER A 16 1.84 -9.46 3.98
N ILE A 17 1.51 -8.52 4.83
CA ILE A 17 2.05 -7.17 4.71
C ILE A 17 3.57 -7.20 4.88
N ALA A 18 4.06 -8.02 5.81
CA ALA A 18 5.50 -8.14 6.02
C ALA A 18 6.21 -8.67 4.78
N SER A 19 5.61 -9.65 4.11
CA SER A 19 6.17 -10.17 2.87
C SER A 19 6.19 -9.11 1.79
N LEU A 20 5.11 -8.32 1.72
CA LEU A 20 5.02 -7.26 0.73
C LEU A 20 6.13 -6.23 0.96
N GLU A 21 6.36 -5.85 2.21
CA GLU A 21 7.41 -4.89 2.52
C GLU A 21 8.77 -5.40 2.06
N LYS A 22 9.02 -6.68 2.26
CA LYS A 22 10.27 -7.26 1.82
C LYS A 22 10.41 -7.26 0.31
N LYS A 23 9.35 -7.64 -0.38
CA LYS A 23 9.37 -7.68 -1.84
C LYS A 23 9.60 -6.32 -2.45
N LEU A 24 9.07 -5.28 -1.82
CA LEU A 24 9.17 -3.93 -2.34
C LEU A 24 10.35 -3.16 -1.76
N ASN A 25 11.13 -3.81 -0.91
CA ASN A 25 12.28 -3.17 -0.26
C ASN A 25 11.84 -1.95 0.53
N ILE A 26 10.73 -2.07 1.23
CA ILE A 26 10.20 -1.04 2.11
C ILE A 26 10.48 -1.47 3.54
N GLY A 27 10.81 -0.51 4.39
CA GLY A 27 11.17 -0.82 5.76
C GLY A 27 10.09 -1.60 6.49
N ASN A 28 10.52 -2.48 7.40
CA ASN A 28 9.60 -3.28 8.17
C ASN A 28 8.69 -2.39 9.02
N GLY A 29 7.39 -2.60 8.92
CA GLY A 29 6.43 -1.82 9.68
C GLY A 29 6.03 -0.51 9.02
N THR A 30 6.64 -0.17 7.90
CA THR A 30 6.36 1.08 7.22
C THR A 30 4.92 1.14 6.72
N ILE A 31 4.46 0.07 6.10
CA ILE A 31 3.10 0.07 5.53
C ILE A 31 2.05 0.19 6.62
N ARG A 32 2.30 -0.42 7.77
CA ARG A 32 1.35 -0.33 8.87
C ARG A 32 1.16 1.13 9.32
N LYS A 33 2.22 1.92 9.26
CA LYS A 33 2.14 3.32 9.66
C LYS A 33 1.23 4.13 8.76
N TRP A 34 0.96 3.64 7.57
CA TRP A 34 0.09 4.36 6.64
C TRP A 34 -1.36 4.35 7.08
N ASN A 35 -1.64 3.68 8.19
CA ASN A 35 -2.94 3.76 8.82
C ASN A 35 -3.15 5.13 9.47
N GLU A 36 -2.06 5.81 9.79
CA GLU A 36 -2.10 7.11 10.44
C GLU A 36 -1.41 8.20 9.64
N ALA A 37 -0.46 7.85 8.80
CA ALA A 37 0.30 8.81 8.04
C ALA A 37 0.25 8.44 6.57
N SER A 38 0.41 9.43 5.71
CA SER A 38 0.41 9.19 4.27
C SER A 38 1.76 8.63 3.82
N PRO A 39 1.75 7.68 2.89
CA PRO A 39 2.99 7.19 2.31
C PRO A 39 3.59 8.24 1.39
N THR A 40 4.89 8.11 1.12
CA THR A 40 5.50 8.95 0.11
C THR A 40 5.00 8.49 -1.25
N PHE A 41 5.11 9.39 -2.23
CA PHE A 41 4.71 9.06 -3.59
C PHE A 41 5.50 7.85 -4.09
N GLU A 42 6.79 7.84 -3.80
CA GLU A 42 7.65 6.75 -4.25
C GLU A 42 7.20 5.41 -3.72
N ASN A 43 6.86 5.35 -2.46
CA ASN A 43 6.45 4.09 -1.85
C ASN A 43 5.08 3.62 -2.33
N ILE A 44 4.14 4.55 -2.47
CA ILE A 44 2.82 4.14 -2.94
C ILE A 44 2.90 3.71 -4.42
N LEU A 45 3.81 4.30 -5.17
CA LEU A 45 4.01 3.89 -6.56
C LEU A 45 4.52 2.45 -6.64
N LYS A 46 5.43 2.08 -5.74
CA LYS A 46 5.92 0.71 -5.69
C LYS A 46 4.77 -0.28 -5.46
N VAL A 47 3.89 0.07 -4.53
CA VAL A 47 2.77 -0.80 -4.21
C VAL A 47 1.81 -0.90 -5.39
N ALA A 48 1.50 0.23 -6.01
CA ALA A 48 0.58 0.24 -7.14
C ALA A 48 1.11 -0.61 -8.28
N LYS A 49 2.39 -0.52 -8.56
CA LYS A 49 3.00 -1.30 -9.62
C LYS A 49 2.98 -2.79 -9.30
N TYR A 50 3.23 -3.12 -8.06
CA TYR A 50 3.25 -4.51 -7.66
C TYR A 50 1.89 -5.17 -7.87
N PHE A 51 0.82 -4.47 -7.52
CA PHE A 51 -0.53 -5.00 -7.66
C PHE A 51 -1.16 -4.69 -9.01
N ASP A 52 -0.44 -3.95 -9.84
CA ASP A 52 -0.93 -3.59 -11.17
C ASP A 52 -2.25 -2.83 -11.10
N VAL A 53 -2.30 -1.85 -10.22
CA VAL A 53 -3.46 -0.97 -10.11
C VAL A 53 -2.99 0.46 -10.30
N SER A 54 -3.92 1.34 -10.63
CA SER A 54 -3.57 2.74 -10.84
C SER A 54 -3.37 3.42 -9.49
N MET A 55 -2.65 4.54 -9.52
CA MET A 55 -2.45 5.32 -8.31
C MET A 55 -3.79 5.82 -7.76
N ASP A 56 -4.75 6.05 -8.65
CA ASP A 56 -6.06 6.52 -8.24
C ASP A 56 -6.76 5.55 -7.29
N TYR A 57 -6.42 4.28 -7.39
CA TYR A 57 -7.00 3.28 -6.52
C TYR A 57 -6.76 3.63 -5.05
N PHE A 58 -5.62 4.23 -4.76
CA PHE A 58 -5.26 4.57 -3.39
C PHE A 58 -5.63 5.98 -3.00
N ALA A 59 -6.11 6.77 -3.94
CA ALA A 59 -6.50 8.14 -3.64
C ALA A 59 -7.68 8.17 -2.68
N GLU A 60 -7.61 9.05 -1.71
CA GLU A 60 -8.68 9.17 -0.72
C GLU A 60 -9.10 10.61 -0.53
N TRP A 61 -8.88 11.44 -1.53
CA TRP A 61 -9.38 12.80 -1.50
C TRP A 61 -10.82 12.73 -1.94
N GLU A 62 -11.65 12.56 -1.38
CA GLU A 62 -12.96 12.49 -1.86
C GLU A 62 -13.57 13.79 -1.95
N GLU A 63 -13.85 13.98 -1.87
CA GLU A 63 -14.30 14.77 -1.76
C GLU A 63 -15.23 15.02 -1.77
N LYS A 64 -15.51 15.00 -1.62
CA LYS A 64 -16.27 15.12 -1.54
C LYS A 64 -16.74 15.21 -1.67
#